data_5f81fff248acc42b1a67dc447e0290e4
#
_entry.id   5f81fff248acc42b1a67dc447e0290e4
#
_cell.length_a   1.000
_cell.length_b   1.000
_cell.length_c   1.000
_cell.angle_alpha   90.00
_cell.angle_beta   90.00
_cell.angle_gamma   90.00
#
_symmetry.space_group_name_H-M   'P 1'
#
loop_
_entity.id
_entity.type
_entity.pdbx_description
1 polymer ?
#
loop_
_entity_poly.entity_id
_entity_poly.type
_entity_poly.pdbx_seq_one_letter_code
_entity_poly.pdbx_strand_id
1 'polypeptide(L)'
;MSQFIDGFIEKAKESNNKIDNELYSKFDVKKGLRNEDGTGVLVGLTKIADVVGYKKIDGKKVDCDGELYYRGIAVSDIINKREPHQRFLFEETCFLILFGYLPNKEELENFKKELSERYELPPHYLESKILGFPSKNLMNKLQQEVLMLYSYDEDPDNISPSSTMYLSLIHI
;
A
#
# COMPACT_ATOMS: atom_id res chain seq x y z
N MET A 1 13.03 -23.48 -23.74
CA MET A 1 13.99 -23.44 -22.62
C MET A 1 15.04 -24.51 -22.88
N SER A 2 16.30 -24.32 -22.53
CA SER A 2 17.31 -25.36 -22.80
C SER A 2 17.14 -26.50 -21.80
N GLN A 3 17.32 -27.75 -22.28
CA GLN A 3 17.29 -28.98 -21.47
C GLN A 3 18.19 -28.88 -20.20
N PHE A 4 19.20 -28.04 -20.26
CA PHE A 4 20.13 -27.74 -19.17
C PHE A 4 19.44 -26.96 -18.02
N ILE A 5 18.60 -25.95 -18.34
CA ILE A 5 17.85 -25.16 -17.34
C ILE A 5 16.78 -26.03 -16.67
N ASP A 6 16.12 -26.91 -17.43
CA ASP A 6 15.10 -27.82 -16.88
C ASP A 6 15.72 -28.77 -15.83
N GLY A 7 16.95 -29.25 -16.05
CA GLY A 7 17.69 -30.06 -15.07
C GLY A 7 18.01 -29.31 -13.76
N PHE A 8 18.31 -28.02 -13.81
CA PHE A 8 18.50 -27.21 -12.60
C PHE A 8 17.19 -26.93 -11.85
N ILE A 9 16.10 -26.73 -12.58
CA ILE A 9 14.78 -26.55 -11.99
C ILE A 9 14.37 -27.81 -11.20
N GLU A 10 14.58 -29.00 -11.75
CA GLU A 10 14.29 -30.24 -11.03
C GLU A 10 15.17 -30.40 -9.78
N LYS A 11 16.46 -30.16 -9.87
CA LYS A 11 17.35 -30.16 -8.70
C LYS A 11 16.92 -29.15 -7.63
N ALA A 12 16.47 -27.96 -8.03
CA ALA A 12 15.94 -26.97 -7.10
C ALA A 12 14.64 -27.41 -6.42
N LYS A 13 13.79 -28.15 -7.12
CA LYS A 13 12.57 -28.74 -6.55
C LYS A 13 12.87 -29.88 -5.56
N GLU A 14 13.88 -30.69 -5.86
CA GLU A 14 14.34 -31.77 -4.99
C GLU A 14 15.00 -31.26 -3.71
N SER A 15 15.65 -30.10 -3.77
CA SER A 15 16.23 -29.46 -2.58
C SER A 15 15.12 -29.01 -1.65
N ASN A 16 15.00 -29.65 -0.50
CA ASN A 16 13.99 -29.29 0.49
C ASN A 16 14.42 -28.03 1.26
N ASN A 17 13.99 -26.88 0.77
CA ASN A 17 14.24 -25.59 1.43
C ASN A 17 13.19 -25.24 2.50
N LYS A 18 12.34 -26.20 2.90
CA LYS A 18 11.36 -25.99 3.95
C LYS A 18 12.06 -26.05 5.31
N ILE A 19 11.85 -25.00 6.09
CA ILE A 19 12.30 -24.95 7.48
C ILE A 19 11.23 -25.61 8.35
N ASP A 20 11.65 -26.55 9.22
CA ASP A 20 10.74 -27.20 10.14
C ASP A 20 10.12 -26.16 11.09
N ASN A 21 8.81 -26.23 11.27
CA ASN A 21 8.08 -25.29 12.11
C ASN A 21 8.55 -25.35 13.59
N GLU A 22 9.00 -26.51 14.07
CA GLU A 22 9.51 -26.68 15.44
C GLU A 22 10.75 -25.82 15.72
N LEU A 23 11.52 -25.47 14.67
CA LEU A 23 12.70 -24.63 14.81
C LEU A 23 12.35 -23.18 15.19
N TYR A 24 11.17 -22.70 14.79
CA TYR A 24 10.72 -21.34 15.15
C TYR A 24 10.49 -21.22 16.66
N SER A 25 9.84 -22.22 17.26
CA SER A 25 9.65 -22.27 18.71
C SER A 25 10.96 -22.53 19.45
N LYS A 26 11.78 -23.46 18.94
CA LYS A 26 13.06 -23.83 19.57
C LYS A 26 14.03 -22.66 19.67
N PHE A 27 14.05 -21.77 18.67
CA PHE A 27 14.96 -20.62 18.61
C PHE A 27 14.26 -19.29 18.91
N ASP A 28 12.99 -19.30 19.34
CA ASP A 28 12.16 -18.12 19.58
C ASP A 28 12.15 -17.14 18.37
N VAL A 29 12.06 -17.70 17.17
CA VAL A 29 12.07 -16.94 15.92
C VAL A 29 10.65 -16.80 15.40
N LYS A 30 10.27 -15.57 15.02
CA LYS A 30 8.97 -15.32 14.39
C LYS A 30 8.95 -15.86 12.97
N LYS A 31 7.81 -16.40 12.53
CA LYS A 31 7.59 -16.86 11.17
C LYS A 31 7.14 -15.70 10.30
N GLY A 32 8.09 -14.91 9.81
CA GLY A 32 7.80 -13.66 9.11
C GLY A 32 7.13 -12.64 10.07
N LEU A 33 6.01 -12.05 9.65
CA LEU A 33 5.22 -11.11 10.44
C LEU A 33 4.10 -11.79 11.24
N ARG A 34 4.32 -13.04 11.67
CA ARG A 34 3.35 -13.83 12.43
C ARG A 34 4.00 -14.46 13.66
N ASN A 35 3.22 -14.56 14.72
CA ASN A 35 3.54 -15.42 15.85
C ASN A 35 3.29 -16.90 15.49
N GLU A 36 3.76 -17.83 16.30
CA GLU A 36 3.56 -19.26 16.09
C GLU A 36 2.06 -19.64 16.04
N ASP A 37 1.24 -19.00 16.87
CA ASP A 37 -0.23 -19.18 16.89
C ASP A 37 -0.98 -18.56 15.70
N GLY A 38 -0.23 -17.98 14.73
CA GLY A 38 -0.78 -17.33 13.55
C GLY A 38 -1.28 -15.91 13.77
N THR A 39 -1.18 -15.34 14.97
CA THR A 39 -1.51 -13.93 15.23
C THR A 39 -0.47 -13.01 14.64
N GLY A 40 -0.84 -11.74 14.38
CA GLY A 40 0.09 -10.72 13.92
C GLY A 40 1.14 -10.37 14.96
N VAL A 41 2.36 -10.05 14.51
CA VAL A 41 3.43 -9.52 15.35
C VAL A 41 3.22 -8.02 15.55
N LEU A 42 3.32 -7.55 16.80
CA LEU A 42 3.31 -6.12 17.08
C LEU A 42 4.67 -5.53 16.70
N VAL A 43 4.72 -4.78 15.60
CA VAL A 43 5.96 -4.18 15.08
C VAL A 43 6.04 -2.67 15.28
N GLY A 44 4.95 -2.03 15.71
CA GLY A 44 4.90 -0.59 15.94
C GLY A 44 3.50 -0.11 16.29
N LEU A 45 3.38 1.20 16.50
CA LEU A 45 2.11 1.87 16.73
C LEU A 45 1.82 2.82 15.57
N THR A 46 0.57 2.85 15.12
CA THR A 46 0.07 3.79 14.12
C THR A 46 -1.30 4.31 14.52
N LYS A 47 -1.59 5.55 14.10
CA LYS A 47 -2.94 6.14 14.20
C LYS A 47 -3.61 6.26 12.83
N ILE A 48 -3.00 5.69 11.78
CA ILE A 48 -3.43 5.91 10.39
C ILE A 48 -4.49 4.88 10.00
N ALA A 49 -4.22 3.60 10.23
CA ALA A 49 -5.13 2.54 9.82
C ALA A 49 -5.12 1.39 10.84
N ASP A 50 -6.24 0.69 10.93
CA ASP A 50 -6.37 -0.55 11.68
C ASP A 50 -7.18 -1.56 10.87
N VAL A 51 -6.72 -2.81 10.87
CA VAL A 51 -7.39 -3.93 10.21
C VAL A 51 -7.72 -4.98 11.26
N VAL A 52 -9.00 -5.16 11.51
CA VAL A 52 -9.50 -6.12 12.51
C VAL A 52 -10.08 -7.33 11.78
N GLY A 53 -9.52 -8.51 11.98
CA GLY A 53 -10.01 -9.78 11.43
C GLY A 53 -10.19 -10.84 12.51
N TYR A 54 -9.81 -10.54 13.75
CA TYR A 54 -10.02 -11.39 14.91
C TYR A 54 -10.01 -10.57 16.21
N LYS A 55 -10.61 -11.14 17.27
CA LYS A 55 -10.57 -10.57 18.63
C LYS A 55 -9.95 -11.59 19.57
N LYS A 56 -9.32 -11.13 20.64
CA LYS A 56 -8.86 -12.03 21.72
C LYS A 56 -9.92 -12.06 22.82
N ILE A 57 -10.54 -13.23 23.03
CA ILE A 57 -11.50 -13.50 24.11
C ILE A 57 -10.87 -14.56 25.01
N ASP A 58 -10.70 -14.26 26.29
CA ASP A 58 -10.03 -15.13 27.27
C ASP A 58 -8.66 -15.63 26.80
N GLY A 59 -7.89 -14.74 26.15
CA GLY A 59 -6.55 -15.05 25.63
C GLY A 59 -6.53 -15.87 24.34
N LYS A 60 -7.69 -16.31 23.83
CA LYS A 60 -7.80 -17.09 22.59
C LYS A 60 -8.20 -16.20 21.42
N LYS A 61 -7.64 -16.50 20.27
CA LYS A 61 -8.03 -15.86 19.01
C LYS A 61 -9.42 -16.36 18.60
N VAL A 62 -10.33 -15.42 18.37
CA VAL A 62 -11.67 -15.67 17.82
C VAL A 62 -11.81 -14.84 16.56
N ASP A 63 -12.07 -15.48 15.44
CA ASP A 63 -12.26 -14.80 14.17
C ASP A 63 -13.54 -13.96 14.20
N CYS A 64 -13.50 -12.81 13.54
CA CYS A 64 -14.64 -11.92 13.37
C CYS A 64 -14.68 -11.42 11.91
N ASP A 65 -15.77 -10.78 11.55
CA ASP A 65 -15.85 -10.12 10.24
C ASP A 65 -14.73 -9.10 10.10
N GLY A 66 -14.14 -9.03 8.90
CA GLY A 66 -13.07 -8.10 8.62
C GLY A 66 -13.56 -6.65 8.67
N GLU A 67 -12.90 -5.82 9.45
CA GLU A 67 -13.18 -4.39 9.56
C GLU A 67 -11.91 -3.60 9.23
N LEU A 68 -12.07 -2.52 8.47
CA LEU A 68 -11.00 -1.58 8.14
C LEU A 68 -11.35 -0.20 8.66
N TYR A 69 -10.41 0.41 9.36
CA TYR A 69 -10.53 1.77 9.88
C TYR A 69 -9.44 2.66 9.32
N TYR A 70 -9.80 3.89 8.95
CA TYR A 70 -8.85 4.95 8.67
C TYR A 70 -9.03 6.08 9.69
N ARG A 71 -7.97 6.44 10.39
CA ARG A 71 -7.97 7.47 11.44
C ARG A 71 -9.09 7.26 12.49
N GLY A 72 -9.42 5.98 12.78
CA GLY A 72 -10.47 5.61 13.72
C GLY A 72 -11.89 5.63 13.15
N ILE A 73 -12.09 5.93 11.88
CA ILE A 73 -13.39 5.91 11.19
C ILE A 73 -13.47 4.61 10.38
N ALA A 74 -14.55 3.85 10.56
CA ALA A 74 -14.79 2.65 9.77
C ALA A 74 -14.99 3.00 8.29
N VAL A 75 -14.35 2.26 7.40
CA VAL A 75 -14.48 2.48 5.94
C VAL A 75 -15.95 2.33 5.50
N SER A 76 -16.69 1.41 6.10
CA SER A 76 -18.15 1.26 5.91
C SER A 76 -18.93 2.56 6.20
N ASP A 77 -18.53 3.30 7.25
CA ASP A 77 -19.18 4.56 7.61
C ASP A 77 -18.86 5.66 6.59
N ILE A 78 -17.63 5.71 6.09
CA ILE A 78 -17.24 6.64 5.02
C ILE A 78 -18.11 6.39 3.77
N ILE A 79 -18.25 5.13 3.38
CA ILE A 79 -19.04 4.74 2.20
C ILE A 79 -20.55 5.03 2.40
N ASN A 80 -21.10 4.71 3.56
CA ASN A 80 -22.53 4.85 3.85
C ASN A 80 -22.97 6.32 4.03
N LYS A 81 -22.06 7.19 4.47
CA LYS A 81 -22.32 8.64 4.61
C LYS A 81 -22.17 9.42 3.31
N ARG A 82 -21.81 8.73 2.22
CA ARG A 82 -21.66 9.32 0.90
C ARG A 82 -22.94 10.04 0.46
N GLU A 83 -22.80 11.27 0.00
CA GLU A 83 -23.89 12.01 -0.63
C GLU A 83 -24.34 11.31 -1.94
N PRO A 84 -25.63 11.32 -2.29
CA PRO A 84 -26.15 10.59 -3.45
C PRO A 84 -25.48 10.95 -4.79
N HIS A 85 -24.96 12.15 -4.91
CA HIS A 85 -24.25 12.64 -6.12
C HIS A 85 -22.73 12.37 -6.11
N GLN A 86 -22.17 12.00 -4.96
CA GLN A 86 -20.75 11.62 -4.87
C GLN A 86 -20.57 10.21 -5.43
N ARG A 87 -19.87 10.10 -6.54
CA ARG A 87 -19.55 8.82 -7.15
C ARG A 87 -18.31 8.16 -6.55
N PHE A 88 -17.33 8.97 -6.19
CA PHE A 88 -16.04 8.54 -5.69
C PHE A 88 -15.70 9.25 -4.39
N LEU A 89 -14.95 8.56 -3.52
CA LEU A 89 -14.52 9.04 -2.20
C LEU A 89 -12.99 9.04 -2.08
N PHE A 90 -12.29 8.96 -3.21
CA PHE A 90 -10.84 8.83 -3.24
C PHE A 90 -10.16 10.01 -2.56
N GLU A 91 -10.43 11.22 -3.03
CA GLU A 91 -9.79 12.44 -2.52
C GLU A 91 -10.15 12.72 -1.06
N GLU A 92 -11.39 12.45 -0.67
CA GLU A 92 -11.83 12.58 0.73
C GLU A 92 -11.10 11.58 1.64
N THR A 93 -10.89 10.35 1.18
CA THR A 93 -10.14 9.32 1.91
C THR A 93 -8.65 9.68 1.99
N CYS A 94 -8.05 10.17 0.91
CA CYS A 94 -6.68 10.65 0.91
C CYS A 94 -6.49 11.80 1.90
N PHE A 95 -7.42 12.75 1.91
CA PHE A 95 -7.41 13.86 2.86
C PHE A 95 -7.48 13.35 4.31
N LEU A 96 -8.41 12.43 4.60
CA LEU A 96 -8.54 11.82 5.92
C LEU A 96 -7.23 11.15 6.37
N ILE A 97 -6.61 10.37 5.50
CA ILE A 97 -5.36 9.66 5.82
C ILE A 97 -4.22 10.64 6.10
N LEU A 98 -4.08 11.68 5.29
CA LEU A 98 -3.01 12.67 5.42
C LEU A 98 -3.20 13.57 6.64
N PHE A 99 -4.41 14.12 6.81
CA PHE A 99 -4.66 15.18 7.80
C PHE A 99 -5.33 14.70 9.09
N GLY A 100 -5.91 13.49 9.10
CA GLY A 100 -6.44 12.85 10.30
C GLY A 100 -7.90 13.18 10.63
N TYR A 101 -8.60 13.91 9.77
CA TYR A 101 -10.03 14.25 9.90
C TYR A 101 -10.70 14.33 8.53
N LEU A 102 -12.03 14.22 8.49
CA LEU A 102 -12.80 14.37 7.24
C LEU A 102 -12.87 15.84 6.85
N PRO A 103 -12.62 16.19 5.57
CA PRO A 103 -12.67 17.56 5.10
C PRO A 103 -14.11 18.12 5.11
N ASN A 104 -14.25 19.40 5.32
CA ASN A 104 -15.46 20.12 4.93
C ASN A 104 -15.50 20.31 3.40
N LYS A 105 -16.60 20.84 2.88
CA LYS A 105 -16.78 20.97 1.43
C LYS A 105 -15.73 21.87 0.77
N GLU A 106 -15.38 22.98 1.40
CA GLU A 106 -14.38 23.91 0.88
C GLU A 106 -12.97 23.29 0.88
N GLU A 107 -12.59 22.63 1.97
CA GLU A 107 -11.32 21.92 2.09
C GLU A 107 -11.19 20.82 1.03
N LEU A 108 -12.27 20.04 0.82
CA LEU A 108 -12.30 18.99 -0.19
C LEU A 108 -12.12 19.53 -1.61
N GLU A 109 -12.81 20.59 -1.96
CA GLU A 109 -12.69 21.20 -3.30
C GLU A 109 -11.31 21.81 -3.52
N ASN A 110 -10.73 22.47 -2.52
CA ASN A 110 -9.36 22.97 -2.60
C ASN A 110 -8.35 21.82 -2.74
N PHE A 111 -8.53 20.74 -1.98
CA PHE A 111 -7.67 19.56 -2.07
C PHE A 111 -7.73 18.88 -3.43
N LYS A 112 -8.93 18.71 -3.99
CA LYS A 112 -9.12 18.17 -5.35
C LYS A 112 -8.42 19.05 -6.41
N LYS A 113 -8.51 20.36 -6.26
CA LYS A 113 -7.82 21.28 -7.17
C LYS A 113 -6.31 21.09 -7.09
N GLU A 114 -5.74 21.07 -5.88
CA GLU A 114 -4.32 20.85 -5.66
C GLU A 114 -3.83 19.50 -6.25
N LEU A 115 -4.61 18.43 -6.13
CA LEU A 115 -4.30 17.14 -6.74
C LEU A 115 -4.34 17.22 -8.27
N SER A 116 -5.42 17.80 -8.84
CA SER A 116 -5.61 17.84 -10.28
C SER A 116 -4.51 18.62 -11.02
N GLU A 117 -3.95 19.65 -10.39
CA GLU A 117 -2.83 20.42 -10.94
C GLU A 117 -1.52 19.62 -11.03
N ARG A 118 -1.46 18.45 -10.36
CA ARG A 118 -0.28 17.56 -10.34
C ARG A 118 -0.42 16.28 -11.15
N TYR A 119 -1.54 16.11 -11.86
CA TYR A 119 -1.76 14.93 -12.69
C TYR A 119 -1.06 14.98 -14.05
N GLU A 120 -0.54 16.13 -14.44
CA GLU A 120 0.14 16.25 -15.72
C GLU A 120 1.50 15.52 -15.68
N LEU A 121 1.65 14.63 -16.64
CA LEU A 121 2.93 13.94 -16.84
C LEU A 121 3.92 14.88 -17.57
N PRO A 122 5.23 14.68 -17.39
CA PRO A 122 6.23 15.41 -18.14
C PRO A 122 6.03 15.30 -19.65
N PRO A 123 6.41 16.31 -20.45
CA PRO A 123 6.26 16.29 -21.90
C PRO A 123 6.85 15.01 -22.50
N HIS A 124 6.10 14.40 -23.44
CA HIS A 124 6.47 13.16 -24.14
C HIS A 124 6.66 11.92 -23.23
N TYR A 125 6.29 11.99 -21.95
CA TYR A 125 6.42 10.87 -21.04
C TYR A 125 5.54 9.68 -21.47
N LEU A 126 4.29 9.97 -21.83
CA LEU A 126 3.33 8.96 -22.28
C LEU A 126 3.88 8.17 -23.46
N GLU A 127 4.33 8.85 -24.50
CA GLU A 127 4.80 8.22 -25.75
C GLU A 127 6.11 7.49 -25.57
N SER A 128 7.07 8.12 -24.89
CA SER A 128 8.45 7.61 -24.81
C SER A 128 8.65 6.56 -23.72
N LYS A 129 7.89 6.62 -22.64
CA LYS A 129 8.07 5.74 -21.47
C LYS A 129 6.96 4.69 -21.35
N ILE A 130 5.71 5.11 -21.40
CA ILE A 130 4.58 4.19 -21.21
C ILE A 130 4.32 3.39 -22.49
N LEU A 131 4.09 4.05 -23.61
CA LEU A 131 3.76 3.41 -24.88
C LEU A 131 4.99 2.81 -25.57
N GLY A 132 6.16 3.43 -25.42
CA GLY A 132 7.41 2.96 -26.02
C GLY A 132 7.91 1.62 -25.44
N PHE A 133 7.52 1.26 -24.21
CA PHE A 133 7.93 0.04 -23.53
C PHE A 133 6.73 -0.72 -22.94
N PRO A 134 5.86 -1.30 -23.76
CA PRO A 134 4.67 -1.99 -23.29
C PRO A 134 5.03 -3.24 -22.47
N SER A 135 4.25 -3.55 -21.46
CA SER A 135 4.41 -4.74 -20.62
C SER A 135 3.12 -5.52 -20.51
N LYS A 136 3.23 -6.85 -20.47
CA LYS A 136 2.09 -7.72 -20.17
C LYS A 136 1.69 -7.67 -18.69
N ASN A 137 2.59 -7.25 -17.81
CA ASN A 137 2.33 -7.07 -16.39
C ASN A 137 2.17 -5.58 -16.08
N LEU A 138 0.90 -5.15 -15.97
CA LEU A 138 0.56 -3.74 -15.74
C LEU A 138 1.04 -3.24 -14.38
N MET A 139 1.04 -4.07 -13.34
CA MET A 139 1.50 -3.67 -12.01
C MET A 139 3.00 -3.41 -12.00
N ASN A 140 3.80 -4.30 -12.62
CA ASN A 140 5.23 -4.06 -12.76
C ASN A 140 5.52 -2.81 -13.61
N LYS A 141 4.73 -2.59 -14.66
CA LYS A 141 4.85 -1.40 -15.50
C LYS A 141 4.58 -0.14 -14.68
N LEU A 142 3.49 -0.11 -13.91
CA LEU A 142 3.16 1.02 -13.04
C LEU A 142 4.29 1.32 -12.05
N GLN A 143 4.86 0.31 -11.40
CA GLN A 143 6.00 0.47 -10.49
C GLN A 143 7.21 1.09 -11.18
N GLN A 144 7.54 0.63 -12.40
CA GLN A 144 8.65 1.19 -13.19
C GLN A 144 8.42 2.66 -13.52
N GLU A 145 7.18 3.03 -13.91
CA GLU A 145 6.85 4.40 -14.26
C GLU A 145 6.89 5.33 -13.05
N VAL A 146 6.37 4.89 -11.89
CA VAL A 146 6.47 5.68 -10.65
C VAL A 146 7.93 5.93 -10.27
N LEU A 147 8.80 4.90 -10.36
CA LEU A 147 10.23 5.07 -10.09
C LEU A 147 10.93 5.97 -11.13
N MET A 148 10.49 5.92 -12.38
CA MET A 148 11.03 6.78 -13.44
C MET A 148 10.70 8.26 -13.21
N LEU A 149 9.54 8.57 -12.64
CA LEU A 149 9.13 9.94 -12.31
C LEU A 149 10.08 10.62 -11.32
N TYR A 150 10.77 9.84 -10.48
CA TYR A 150 11.82 10.35 -9.58
C TYR A 150 12.90 11.17 -10.33
N SER A 151 13.21 10.79 -11.57
CA SER A 151 14.21 11.50 -12.39
C SER A 151 13.77 12.90 -12.84
N TYR A 152 12.51 13.26 -12.64
CA TYR A 152 11.95 14.59 -12.96
C TYR A 152 11.79 15.46 -11.71
N ASP A 153 12.10 14.94 -10.54
CA ASP A 153 12.13 15.72 -9.30
C ASP A 153 13.47 16.47 -9.21
N GLU A 154 13.41 17.78 -9.02
CA GLU A 154 14.59 18.64 -8.92
C GLU A 154 15.32 18.52 -7.57
N ASP A 155 14.62 18.05 -6.52
CA ASP A 155 15.18 17.95 -5.15
C ASP A 155 14.66 16.68 -4.42
N PRO A 156 14.92 15.48 -5.00
CA PRO A 156 14.31 14.23 -4.57
C PRO A 156 14.72 13.77 -3.18
N ASP A 157 15.89 14.22 -2.70
CA ASP A 157 16.44 13.83 -1.39
C ASP A 157 16.04 14.80 -0.26
N ASN A 158 15.20 15.79 -0.54
CA ASN A 158 14.72 16.75 0.44
C ASN A 158 13.64 16.16 1.35
N ILE A 159 14.01 15.90 2.59
CA ILE A 159 13.13 15.33 3.62
C ILE A 159 12.37 16.38 4.45
N SER A 160 12.37 17.64 4.03
CA SER A 160 11.58 18.66 4.74
C SER A 160 10.09 18.34 4.72
N PRO A 161 9.31 18.72 5.74
CA PRO A 161 7.86 18.44 5.76
C PRO A 161 7.10 18.97 4.54
N SER A 162 7.50 20.14 4.03
CA SER A 162 6.92 20.74 2.83
C SER A 162 7.21 19.93 1.57
N SER A 163 8.47 19.50 1.38
CA SER A 163 8.84 18.65 0.23
C SER A 163 8.17 17.27 0.31
N THR A 164 8.17 16.66 1.49
CA THR A 164 7.50 15.37 1.70
C THR A 164 6.00 15.46 1.40
N MET A 165 5.33 16.53 1.81
CA MET A 165 3.91 16.73 1.50
C MET A 165 3.69 16.93 -0.01
N TYR A 166 4.52 17.73 -0.66
CA TYR A 166 4.46 17.95 -2.11
C TYR A 166 4.62 16.62 -2.89
N LEU A 167 5.62 15.82 -2.55
CA LEU A 167 5.84 14.49 -3.15
C LEU A 167 4.68 13.54 -2.88
N SER A 168 4.10 13.56 -1.68
CA SER A 168 2.92 12.75 -1.36
C SER A 168 1.75 13.09 -2.28
N LEU A 169 1.50 14.37 -2.56
CA LEU A 169 0.42 14.80 -3.45
C LEU A 169 0.67 14.44 -4.93
N ILE A 170 1.92 14.36 -5.37
CA ILE A 170 2.27 13.89 -6.73
C ILE A 170 2.00 12.39 -6.88
N HIS A 171 2.21 11.58 -5.82
CA HIS A 171 2.11 10.12 -5.88
C HIS A 171 0.73 9.57 -5.47
N ILE A 172 -0.19 10.43 -5.05
CA ILE A 172 -1.60 10.07 -4.81
C ILE A 172 -2.34 9.99 -6.14
#